data_0c459285b7904e91cf5e81242fd6bfb5
#
_entry.id   0c459285b7904e91cf5e81242fd6bfb5
#
_cell.length_a   1.000
_cell.length_b   1.000
_cell.length_c   1.000
_cell.angle_alpha   90.00
_cell.angle_beta   90.00
_cell.angle_gamma   90.00
#
_symmetry.space_group_name_H-M   'P 1'
#
loop_
_entity.id
_entity.type
_entity.pdbx_description
1 polymer ?
#
loop_
_entity_poly.entity_id
_entity_poly.type
_entity_poly.pdbx_seq_one_letter_code
_entity_poly.pdbx_strand_id
1 'polypeptide(L)'
;LNHGLRDLIDQHDLFEHFGKNPEFWPRLASRAQELGVASPLFYALRFTDRLFGTEIPARVLATALAAAPPWPVKQLMDQLVDRALTPEHPDHPSTVTALARWLLYVRSHYLRMPPKLLIPHLLRKGFRKRLQPA
;
A
#
# COMPACT_ATOMS: atom_id res chain seq x y z
N LEU A 1 -3.49 -3.62 -12.64
CA LEU A 1 -3.93 -2.60 -11.69
C LEU A 1 -5.05 -3.00 -10.78
N ASN A 2 -5.81 -3.98 -11.20
CA ASN A 2 -6.89 -4.53 -10.38
C ASN A 2 -6.37 -5.18 -9.08
N HIS A 3 -5.08 -5.55 -9.01
CA HIS A 3 -4.52 -6.20 -7.82
C HIS A 3 -4.47 -5.27 -6.60
N GLY A 4 -4.02 -4.02 -6.74
CA GLY A 4 -3.90 -3.13 -5.58
C GLY A 4 -5.24 -2.75 -4.95
N LEU A 5 -6.27 -2.48 -5.75
CA LEU A 5 -7.62 -2.23 -5.25
C LEU A 5 -8.24 -3.50 -4.67
N ARG A 6 -8.03 -4.64 -5.33
CA ARG A 6 -8.50 -5.94 -4.85
C ARG A 6 -7.88 -6.28 -3.50
N ASP A 7 -6.56 -6.09 -3.36
CA ASP A 7 -5.88 -6.34 -2.09
C ASP A 7 -6.45 -5.48 -0.95
N LEU A 8 -6.84 -4.23 -1.24
CA LEU A 8 -7.48 -3.35 -0.26
C LEU A 8 -8.91 -3.78 0.07
N ILE A 9 -9.67 -4.27 -0.90
CA ILE A 9 -11.01 -4.85 -0.65
C ILE A 9 -10.89 -6.10 0.22
N ASP A 10 -9.98 -6.99 -0.13
CA ASP A 10 -9.73 -8.21 0.67
C ASP A 10 -9.34 -7.86 2.12
N GLN A 11 -8.54 -6.80 2.31
CA GLN A 11 -8.17 -6.30 3.64
C GLN A 11 -9.38 -5.72 4.39
N HIS A 12 -10.21 -4.93 3.70
CA HIS A 12 -11.45 -4.39 4.27
C HIS A 12 -12.36 -5.53 4.76
N ASP A 13 -12.61 -6.53 3.92
CA ASP A 13 -13.44 -7.68 4.27
C ASP A 13 -12.89 -8.45 5.47
N LEU A 14 -11.57 -8.65 5.53
CA LEU A 14 -10.92 -9.26 6.68
C LEU A 14 -11.11 -8.45 7.96
N PHE A 15 -10.96 -7.12 7.90
CA PHE A 15 -11.14 -6.26 9.05
C PHE A 15 -12.59 -6.22 9.52
N GLU A 16 -13.56 -6.18 8.59
CA GLU A 16 -14.99 -6.25 8.91
C GLU A 16 -15.38 -7.60 9.53
N HIS A 17 -14.82 -8.69 9.02
CA HIS A 17 -15.13 -10.01 9.52
C HIS A 17 -14.52 -10.27 10.89
N PHE A 18 -13.21 -10.09 11.02
CA PHE A 18 -12.47 -10.43 12.25
C PHE A 18 -12.50 -9.32 13.29
N GLY A 19 -12.68 -8.07 12.88
CA GLY A 19 -12.70 -6.90 13.75
C GLY A 19 -13.84 -6.87 14.76
N LYS A 20 -14.87 -7.70 14.54
CA LYS A 20 -15.98 -7.95 15.50
C LYS A 20 -15.50 -8.64 16.78
N ASN A 21 -14.36 -9.33 16.73
CA ASN A 21 -13.74 -9.92 17.90
C ASN A 21 -12.86 -8.87 18.61
N PRO A 22 -13.12 -8.51 19.89
CA PRO A 22 -12.34 -7.51 20.61
C PRO A 22 -10.83 -7.84 20.70
N GLU A 23 -10.49 -9.13 20.72
CA GLU A 23 -9.12 -9.61 20.80
C GLU A 23 -8.35 -9.48 19.47
N PHE A 24 -9.04 -9.33 18.35
CA PHE A 24 -8.42 -9.27 17.03
C PHE A 24 -7.45 -8.08 16.90
N TRP A 25 -7.91 -6.90 17.23
CA TRP A 25 -7.15 -5.67 17.02
C TRP A 25 -5.84 -5.59 17.83
N PRO A 26 -5.85 -5.91 19.15
CA PRO A 26 -4.60 -5.96 19.93
C PRO A 26 -3.62 -7.00 19.39
N ARG A 27 -4.13 -8.18 19.02
CA ARG A 27 -3.28 -9.24 18.44
C ARG A 27 -2.69 -8.86 17.11
N LEU A 28 -3.48 -8.23 16.24
CA LEU A 28 -3.00 -7.73 14.94
C LEU A 28 -1.86 -6.72 15.11
N ALA A 29 -2.04 -5.73 16.02
CA ALA A 29 -1.05 -4.72 16.29
C ALA A 29 0.25 -5.30 16.88
N SER A 30 0.14 -6.19 17.87
CA SER A 30 1.30 -6.88 18.47
C SER A 30 2.05 -7.71 17.43
N ARG A 31 1.32 -8.49 16.64
CA ARG A 31 1.92 -9.34 15.63
C ARG A 31 2.61 -8.56 14.52
N ALA A 32 2.05 -7.41 14.13
CA ALA A 32 2.68 -6.52 13.16
C ALA A 32 4.00 -5.95 13.67
N GLN A 33 4.10 -5.64 14.96
CA GLN A 33 5.35 -5.19 15.58
C GLN A 33 6.39 -6.32 15.63
N GLU A 34 6.01 -7.50 16.09
CA GLU A 34 6.87 -8.68 16.14
C GLU A 34 7.48 -9.02 14.76
N LEU A 35 6.67 -8.91 13.71
CA LEU A 35 7.08 -9.22 12.34
C LEU A 35 7.76 -8.05 11.62
N GLY A 36 7.87 -6.87 12.24
CA GLY A 36 8.44 -5.69 11.61
C GLY A 36 7.58 -5.12 10.47
N VAL A 37 6.26 -5.41 10.46
CA VAL A 37 5.31 -4.94 9.44
C VAL A 37 4.34 -3.88 9.96
N ALA A 38 4.70 -3.16 11.02
CA ALA A 38 3.86 -2.12 11.60
C ALA A 38 3.58 -0.97 10.61
N SER A 39 4.56 -0.56 9.79
CA SER A 39 4.36 0.48 8.77
C SER A 39 3.45 0.02 7.62
N PRO A 40 3.59 -1.17 7.03
CA PRO A 40 2.58 -1.74 6.14
C PRO A 40 1.18 -1.80 6.75
N LEU A 41 1.04 -2.22 8.02
CA LEU A 41 -0.25 -2.25 8.71
C LEU A 41 -0.85 -0.85 8.84
N PHE A 42 -0.04 0.16 9.18
CA PHE A 42 -0.51 1.55 9.22
C PHE A 42 -1.18 1.97 7.90
N TYR A 43 -0.55 1.66 6.76
CA TYR A 43 -1.12 1.99 5.46
C TYR A 43 -2.38 1.17 5.14
N ALA A 44 -2.40 -0.13 5.49
CA ALA A 44 -3.57 -0.97 5.32
C ALA A 44 -4.78 -0.40 6.07
N LEU A 45 -4.63 -0.11 7.36
CA LEU A 45 -5.68 0.50 8.18
C LEU A 45 -6.11 1.87 7.64
N ARG A 46 -5.15 2.73 7.29
CA ARG A 46 -5.43 4.07 6.79
C ARG A 46 -6.23 4.06 5.49
N PHE A 47 -5.84 3.21 4.53
CA PHE A 47 -6.49 3.21 3.23
C PHE A 47 -7.82 2.45 3.23
N THR A 48 -8.00 1.42 4.05
CA THR A 48 -9.30 0.76 4.21
C THR A 48 -10.30 1.67 4.92
N ASP A 49 -9.90 2.38 5.97
CA ASP A 49 -10.72 3.40 6.61
C ASP A 49 -11.12 4.52 5.62
N ARG A 50 -10.13 5.08 4.92
CA ARG A 50 -10.35 6.22 4.01
C ARG A 50 -11.19 5.88 2.77
N LEU A 51 -11.02 4.70 2.19
CA LEU A 51 -11.65 4.33 0.92
C LEU A 51 -12.97 3.57 1.10
N PHE A 52 -13.08 2.80 2.17
CA PHE A 52 -14.24 1.94 2.42
C PHE A 52 -15.00 2.27 3.70
N GLY A 53 -14.48 3.19 4.53
CA GLY A 53 -15.09 3.52 5.83
C GLY A 53 -15.04 2.36 6.82
N THR A 54 -13.98 1.53 6.76
CA THR A 54 -13.81 0.39 7.66
C THR A 54 -13.85 0.84 9.12
N GLU A 55 -14.68 0.24 9.95
CA GLU A 55 -14.80 0.56 11.36
C GLU A 55 -13.59 0.06 12.16
N ILE A 56 -12.60 0.93 12.31
CA ILE A 56 -11.37 0.62 13.04
C ILE A 56 -11.39 1.34 14.39
N PRO A 57 -11.19 0.65 15.52
CA PRO A 57 -11.17 1.28 16.83
C PRO A 57 -10.13 2.40 16.91
N ALA A 58 -10.50 3.58 17.43
CA ALA A 58 -9.63 4.75 17.49
C ALA A 58 -8.29 4.48 18.20
N ARG A 59 -8.28 3.62 19.21
CA ARG A 59 -7.05 3.17 19.88
C ARG A 59 -6.09 2.43 18.97
N VAL A 60 -6.62 1.67 18.00
CA VAL A 60 -5.81 0.91 17.02
C VAL A 60 -5.18 1.87 16.03
N LEU A 61 -5.96 2.83 15.52
CA LEU A 61 -5.45 3.90 14.66
C LEU A 61 -4.37 4.73 15.37
N ALA A 62 -4.58 5.08 16.64
CA ALA A 62 -3.59 5.81 17.44
C ALA A 62 -2.29 5.01 17.61
N THR A 63 -2.38 3.70 17.87
CA THR A 63 -1.20 2.82 17.97
C THR A 63 -0.50 2.69 16.60
N ALA A 64 -1.26 2.55 15.52
CA ALA A 64 -0.70 2.48 14.17
C ALA A 64 -0.01 3.79 13.75
N LEU A 65 -0.48 4.95 14.23
CA LEU A 65 0.16 6.24 13.98
C LEU A 65 1.61 6.31 14.52
N ALA A 66 1.94 5.55 15.57
CA ALA A 66 3.33 5.45 16.05
C ALA A 66 4.28 4.84 15.01
N ALA A 67 3.75 4.02 14.10
CA ALA A 67 4.50 3.45 12.98
C ALA A 67 4.35 4.24 11.67
N ALA A 68 3.66 5.39 11.72
CA ALA A 68 3.47 6.25 10.55
C ALA A 68 4.81 6.84 10.09
N PRO A 69 5.03 6.94 8.79
CA PRO A 69 6.19 7.65 8.26
C PRO A 69 6.08 9.15 8.56
N PRO A 70 7.20 9.89 8.42
CA PRO A 70 7.19 11.36 8.51
C PRO A 70 6.12 11.97 7.60
N TRP A 71 5.54 13.09 8.05
CA TRP A 71 4.42 13.75 7.39
C TRP A 71 4.58 13.95 5.86
N PRO A 72 5.73 14.39 5.31
CA PRO A 72 5.89 14.53 3.87
C PRO A 72 5.75 13.21 3.11
N VAL A 73 6.27 12.12 3.68
CA VAL A 73 6.17 10.78 3.08
C VAL A 73 4.74 10.27 3.12
N LYS A 74 4.02 10.53 4.23
CA LYS A 74 2.61 10.18 4.36
C LYS A 74 1.77 10.89 3.31
N GLN A 75 1.94 12.21 3.12
CA GLN A 75 1.22 12.97 2.10
C GLN A 75 1.53 12.49 0.68
N LEU A 76 2.80 12.26 0.39
CA LEU A 76 3.20 11.72 -0.91
C LEU A 76 2.51 10.37 -1.18
N MET A 77 2.48 9.49 -0.18
CA MET A 77 1.81 8.19 -0.32
C MET A 77 0.30 8.32 -0.54
N ASP A 78 -0.36 9.23 0.16
CA ASP A 78 -1.79 9.51 -0.04
C ASP A 78 -2.05 9.94 -1.49
N GLN A 79 -1.27 10.87 -2.02
CA GLN A 79 -1.40 11.32 -3.41
C GLN A 79 -1.10 10.23 -4.43
N LEU A 80 -0.06 9.42 -4.19
CA LEU A 80 0.30 8.32 -5.09
C LEU A 80 -0.79 7.24 -5.13
N VAL A 81 -1.36 6.90 -3.98
CA VAL A 81 -2.44 5.90 -3.90
C VAL A 81 -3.70 6.43 -4.56
N ASP A 82 -4.11 7.67 -4.28
CA ASP A 82 -5.27 8.30 -4.92
C ASP A 82 -5.13 8.28 -6.46
N ARG A 83 -3.96 8.66 -6.97
CA ARG A 83 -3.68 8.64 -8.41
C ARG A 83 -3.62 7.23 -8.98
N ALA A 84 -3.00 6.28 -8.27
CA ALA A 84 -2.87 4.90 -8.73
C ALA A 84 -4.23 4.18 -8.80
N LEU A 85 -5.16 4.50 -7.90
CA LEU A 85 -6.49 3.91 -7.82
C LEU A 85 -7.53 4.65 -8.69
N THR A 86 -7.23 5.85 -9.19
CA THR A 86 -8.13 6.57 -10.09
C THR A 86 -8.37 5.74 -11.34
N PRO A 87 -9.63 5.46 -11.70
CA PRO A 87 -9.97 4.78 -12.94
C PRO A 87 -9.46 5.57 -14.15
N GLU A 88 -8.83 4.90 -15.09
CA GLU A 88 -8.38 5.51 -16.34
C GLU A 88 -9.34 5.17 -17.47
N HIS A 89 -9.60 6.17 -18.34
CA HIS A 89 -10.31 5.89 -19.58
C HIS A 89 -9.40 5.06 -20.50
N PRO A 90 -9.91 3.98 -21.12
CA PRO A 90 -9.09 3.09 -21.96
C PRO A 90 -8.34 3.83 -23.07
N ASP A 91 -8.97 4.86 -23.66
CA ASP A 91 -8.45 5.59 -24.81
C ASP A 91 -7.50 6.75 -24.45
N HIS A 92 -7.44 7.11 -23.16
CA HIS A 92 -6.61 8.23 -22.68
C HIS A 92 -5.81 7.83 -21.43
N PRO A 93 -4.74 7.02 -21.59
CA PRO A 93 -3.90 6.62 -20.46
C PRO A 93 -3.15 7.85 -19.89
N SER A 94 -3.31 8.09 -18.59
CA SER A 94 -2.61 9.18 -17.91
C SER A 94 -1.17 8.80 -17.58
N THR A 95 -0.21 9.58 -18.08
CA THR A 95 1.21 9.40 -17.74
C THR A 95 1.46 9.61 -16.24
N VAL A 96 0.69 10.48 -15.59
CA VAL A 96 0.78 10.76 -14.16
C VAL A 96 0.35 9.53 -13.34
N THR A 97 -0.71 8.86 -13.74
CA THR A 97 -1.15 7.62 -13.10
C THR A 97 -0.13 6.49 -13.29
N ALA A 98 0.41 6.36 -14.50
CA ALA A 98 1.48 5.38 -14.78
C ALA A 98 2.72 5.64 -13.92
N LEU A 99 3.11 6.91 -13.75
CA LEU A 99 4.22 7.31 -12.89
C LEU A 99 3.93 7.01 -11.41
N ALA A 100 2.73 7.36 -10.91
CA ALA A 100 2.32 7.07 -9.54
C ALA A 100 2.40 5.56 -9.23
N ARG A 101 1.92 4.73 -10.14
CA ARG A 101 1.99 3.27 -10.05
C ARG A 101 3.43 2.75 -10.04
N TRP A 102 4.28 3.34 -10.87
CA TRP A 102 5.69 2.99 -10.92
C TRP A 102 6.40 3.37 -9.62
N LEU A 103 6.13 4.56 -9.07
CA LEU A 103 6.71 5.01 -7.79
C LEU A 103 6.27 4.11 -6.62
N LEU A 104 4.99 3.72 -6.56
CA LEU A 104 4.50 2.77 -5.56
C LEU A 104 5.19 1.41 -5.71
N TYR A 105 5.38 0.94 -6.93
CA TYR A 105 6.12 -0.28 -7.22
C TYR A 105 7.57 -0.20 -6.73
N VAL A 106 8.29 0.88 -7.06
CA VAL A 106 9.69 1.09 -6.61
C VAL A 106 9.75 1.13 -5.09
N ARG A 107 8.84 1.86 -4.43
CA ARG A 107 8.78 1.94 -2.97
C ARG A 107 8.52 0.57 -2.33
N SER A 108 7.59 -0.22 -2.86
CA SER A 108 7.30 -1.55 -2.33
C SER A 108 8.50 -2.48 -2.38
N HIS A 109 9.30 -2.37 -3.44
CA HIS A 109 10.53 -3.14 -3.60
C HIS A 109 11.65 -2.62 -2.71
N TYR A 110 11.79 -1.30 -2.56
CA TYR A 110 12.77 -0.68 -1.66
C TYR A 110 12.58 -1.11 -0.21
N LEU A 111 11.33 -1.25 0.24
CA LEU A 111 11.01 -1.69 1.61
C LEU A 111 11.26 -3.19 1.84
N ARG A 112 11.28 -3.98 0.77
CA ARG A 112 11.44 -5.45 0.82
C ARG A 112 12.83 -5.92 0.49
N MET A 113 13.62 -5.11 -0.21
CA MET A 113 14.95 -5.51 -0.75
C MET A 113 16.02 -4.49 -0.37
N PRO A 114 17.23 -4.94 0.00
CA PRO A 114 18.35 -4.03 0.15
C PRO A 114 18.61 -3.27 -1.15
N PRO A 115 19.00 -1.98 -1.09
CA PRO A 115 19.21 -1.11 -2.26
C PRO A 115 20.15 -1.72 -3.33
N LYS A 116 21.12 -2.51 -2.87
CA LYS A 116 22.10 -3.21 -3.74
C LYS A 116 21.46 -4.18 -4.74
N LEU A 117 20.31 -4.76 -4.40
CA LEU A 117 19.57 -5.69 -5.24
C LEU A 117 18.45 -4.99 -6.03
N LEU A 118 17.95 -3.87 -5.52
CA LEU A 118 16.87 -3.12 -6.15
C LEU A 118 17.29 -2.52 -7.49
N ILE A 119 18.47 -1.90 -7.56
CA ILE A 119 18.96 -1.24 -8.77
C ILE A 119 19.09 -2.22 -9.94
N PRO A 120 19.80 -3.38 -9.82
CA PRO A 120 19.87 -4.36 -10.89
C PRO A 120 18.50 -4.92 -11.29
N HIS A 121 17.60 -5.12 -10.31
CA HIS A 121 16.25 -5.63 -10.57
C HIS A 121 15.43 -4.66 -11.43
N LEU A 122 15.43 -3.36 -11.08
CA LEU A 122 14.72 -2.32 -11.81
C LEU A 122 15.26 -2.14 -13.24
N LEU A 123 16.60 -2.16 -13.40
CA LEU A 123 17.25 -2.08 -14.70
C LEU A 123 16.86 -3.27 -15.58
N ARG A 124 16.96 -4.50 -15.05
CA ARG A 124 16.61 -5.72 -15.79
C ARG A 124 15.16 -5.74 -16.25
N LYS A 125 14.23 -5.25 -15.43
CA LYS A 125 12.81 -5.16 -15.76
C LYS A 125 12.52 -4.07 -16.79
N GLY A 126 13.20 -2.93 -16.70
CA GLY A 126 13.12 -1.85 -17.68
C GLY A 126 13.60 -2.27 -19.07
N PHE A 127 14.72 -2.99 -19.15
CA PHE A 127 15.25 -3.54 -20.39
C PHE A 127 14.36 -4.62 -21.02
N ARG A 128 13.78 -5.49 -20.18
CA ARG A 128 12.90 -6.57 -20.67
C ARG A 128 11.63 -6.06 -21.33
N LYS A 129 11.09 -4.92 -20.85
CA LYS A 129 9.89 -4.29 -21.40
C LYS A 129 10.14 -3.62 -22.76
N ARG A 130 11.39 -3.27 -23.09
CA ARG A 130 11.80 -2.70 -24.39
C ARG A 130 12.07 -3.76 -25.46
N LEU A 131 12.24 -5.03 -25.09
CA LEU A 131 12.59 -6.12 -25.98
C LEU A 131 11.40 -7.02 -26.38
N GLN A 132 10.19 -6.70 -25.92
CA GLN A 132 8.98 -7.33 -26.43
C GLN A 132 8.24 -6.31 -27.33
N PRO A 133 8.45 -6.35 -28.66
CA PRO A 133 7.55 -5.70 -29.59
C PRO A 133 6.17 -6.37 -29.54
N ALA A 134 5.13 -5.56 -29.72
CA ALA A 134 3.74 -5.97 -29.76
C ALA A 134 3.46 -7.05 -30.80
#